data_f087484010172499c7a54282b4c02991
#
_entry.id   f087484010172499c7a54282b4c02991
#
_cell.length_a   1.000
_cell.length_b   1.000
_cell.length_c   1.000
_cell.angle_alpha   90.00
_cell.angle_beta   90.00
_cell.angle_gamma   90.00
#
_symmetry.space_group_name_H-M   'P 1'
#
loop_
_entity.id
_entity.type
_entity.pdbx_description
1 polymer ?
#
loop_
_entity_poly.entity_id
_entity_poly.type
_entity_poly.pdbx_seq_one_letter_code
_entity_poly.pdbx_strand_id
1 'polypeptide(L)'
;MTEFDFSQLVPLFLLEDKDGRAMAAALRMGLEFFLEKVQQGLSCALDIETCPEWRLDELAWELGCLYDKTATEEQKRGWIRDAIPIYAKYGTTAAIFKYLGPVFPMVEIEEYWQYGAEPYHFRVTVSGKWSPQKEQWAKKSIDQVKNVRSVFDGLGIGGEAKLLVSGEKDNIRVFSPVCGDELLCGTHPGDHII
;
A
#
# COMPACT_ATOMS: atom_id res chain seq x y z
N MET A 1 13.50 -1.94 -32.19
CA MET A 1 13.17 -3.37 -32.13
C MET A 1 13.40 -3.95 -33.50
N THR A 2 14.26 -4.96 -33.64
CA THR A 2 14.44 -5.70 -34.90
C THR A 2 13.13 -6.43 -35.19
N GLU A 3 12.49 -6.08 -36.28
CA GLU A 3 11.31 -6.76 -36.81
C GLU A 3 11.67 -8.24 -37.04
N PHE A 4 11.03 -9.13 -36.29
CA PHE A 4 11.33 -10.55 -36.38
C PHE A 4 10.68 -11.10 -37.66
N ASP A 5 11.50 -11.47 -38.64
CA ASP A 5 11.01 -12.03 -39.88
C ASP A 5 10.79 -13.53 -39.76
N PHE A 6 9.53 -13.90 -39.49
CA PHE A 6 9.13 -15.29 -39.36
C PHE A 6 9.34 -16.12 -40.64
N SER A 7 9.43 -15.47 -41.80
CA SER A 7 9.64 -16.17 -43.09
C SER A 7 10.99 -16.90 -43.14
N GLN A 8 11.99 -16.43 -42.39
CA GLN A 8 13.29 -17.06 -42.28
C GLN A 8 13.31 -18.37 -41.47
N LEU A 9 12.30 -18.61 -40.66
CA LEU A 9 12.17 -19.82 -39.87
C LEU A 9 11.41 -20.92 -40.56
N VAL A 10 10.66 -20.58 -41.62
CA VAL A 10 9.83 -21.56 -42.32
C VAL A 10 10.62 -22.13 -43.53
N PRO A 11 10.77 -23.44 -43.64
CA PRO A 11 11.42 -24.06 -44.78
C PRO A 11 10.73 -23.68 -46.10
N LEU A 12 11.53 -23.39 -47.13
CA LEU A 12 11.05 -22.89 -48.43
C LEU A 12 10.02 -23.81 -49.07
N PHE A 13 10.17 -25.14 -48.95
CA PHE A 13 9.24 -26.11 -49.53
C PHE A 13 7.81 -26.00 -48.92
N LEU A 14 7.66 -25.54 -47.68
CA LEU A 14 6.34 -25.27 -47.08
C LEU A 14 5.71 -23.97 -47.61
N LEU A 15 6.53 -23.04 -48.08
CA LEU A 15 6.06 -21.78 -48.67
C LEU A 15 5.61 -21.92 -50.13
N GLU A 16 6.01 -22.99 -50.82
CA GLU A 16 5.57 -23.30 -52.19
C GLU A 16 4.14 -23.78 -52.26
N ASP A 17 3.70 -24.51 -51.24
CA ASP A 17 2.31 -25.03 -51.17
C ASP A 17 1.33 -24.01 -50.61
N LYS A 18 0.09 -24.04 -51.08
CA LYS A 18 -0.97 -23.13 -50.64
C LYS A 18 -1.34 -23.36 -49.17
N ASP A 19 -1.44 -24.62 -48.77
CA ASP A 19 -1.84 -25.00 -47.41
C ASP A 19 -0.67 -24.72 -46.43
N GLY A 20 0.56 -24.94 -46.86
CA GLY A 20 1.76 -24.59 -46.12
C GLY A 20 1.87 -23.09 -45.83
N ARG A 21 1.57 -22.23 -46.82
CA ARG A 21 1.53 -20.77 -46.64
C ARG A 21 0.43 -20.34 -45.66
N ALA A 22 -0.76 -20.96 -45.75
CA ALA A 22 -1.84 -20.64 -44.82
C ALA A 22 -1.50 -21.02 -43.38
N MET A 23 -0.86 -22.18 -43.18
CA MET A 23 -0.36 -22.61 -41.86
C MET A 23 0.75 -21.68 -41.34
N ALA A 24 1.70 -21.26 -42.17
CA ALA A 24 2.74 -20.33 -41.81
C ALA A 24 2.17 -18.97 -41.39
N ALA A 25 1.16 -18.47 -42.11
CA ALA A 25 0.47 -17.23 -41.75
C ALA A 25 -0.27 -17.33 -40.39
N ALA A 26 -0.96 -18.46 -40.14
CA ALA A 26 -1.62 -18.70 -38.87
C ALA A 26 -0.63 -18.77 -37.69
N LEU A 27 0.49 -19.45 -37.85
CA LEU A 27 1.56 -19.53 -36.87
C LEU A 27 2.20 -18.17 -36.60
N ARG A 28 2.41 -17.38 -37.64
CA ARG A 28 2.90 -15.99 -37.49
C ARG A 28 1.98 -15.15 -36.62
N MET A 29 0.68 -15.14 -36.91
CA MET A 29 -0.30 -14.40 -36.11
C MET A 29 -0.32 -14.86 -34.65
N GLY A 30 -0.26 -16.17 -34.42
CA GLY A 30 -0.20 -16.73 -33.06
C GLY A 30 1.07 -16.32 -32.32
N LEU A 31 2.23 -16.31 -33.00
CA LEU A 31 3.50 -15.90 -32.41
C LEU A 31 3.54 -14.40 -32.11
N GLU A 32 3.04 -13.56 -33.02
CA GLU A 32 2.95 -12.11 -32.82
C GLU A 32 2.07 -11.80 -31.60
N PHE A 33 0.91 -12.46 -31.47
CA PHE A 33 0.05 -12.32 -30.29
C PHE A 33 0.74 -12.79 -29.00
N PHE A 34 1.44 -13.91 -29.06
CA PHE A 34 2.19 -14.41 -27.90
C PHE A 34 3.32 -13.44 -27.49
N LEU A 35 4.09 -12.92 -28.43
CA LEU A 35 5.15 -11.95 -28.17
C LEU A 35 4.62 -10.65 -27.57
N GLU A 36 3.46 -10.18 -28.04
CA GLU A 36 2.78 -9.02 -27.46
C GLU A 36 2.43 -9.27 -25.99
N LYS A 37 1.88 -10.44 -25.67
CA LYS A 37 1.56 -10.81 -24.27
C LYS A 37 2.79 -10.96 -23.40
N VAL A 38 3.86 -11.54 -23.93
CA VAL A 38 5.14 -11.64 -23.22
C VAL A 38 5.73 -10.27 -22.96
N GLN A 39 5.70 -9.34 -23.93
CA GLN A 39 6.18 -7.98 -23.75
C GLN A 39 5.37 -7.23 -22.69
N GLN A 40 4.03 -7.36 -22.69
CA GLN A 40 3.18 -6.79 -21.65
C GLN A 40 3.55 -7.34 -20.27
N GLY A 41 3.79 -8.64 -20.14
CA GLY A 41 4.20 -9.27 -18.88
C GLY A 41 5.59 -8.83 -18.42
N LEU A 42 6.55 -8.74 -19.33
CA LEU A 42 7.93 -8.33 -19.01
C LEU A 42 8.03 -6.84 -18.67
N SER A 43 7.27 -5.96 -19.33
CA SER A 43 7.25 -4.54 -19.00
C SER A 43 6.81 -4.33 -17.55
N CYS A 44 5.84 -5.11 -17.08
CA CYS A 44 5.37 -5.07 -15.69
C CYS A 44 6.43 -5.54 -14.68
N ALA A 45 7.37 -6.40 -15.08
CA ALA A 45 8.45 -6.86 -14.21
C ALA A 45 9.59 -5.83 -14.12
N LEU A 46 9.73 -4.96 -15.13
CA LEU A 46 10.81 -3.98 -15.24
C LEU A 46 10.38 -2.58 -14.81
N ASP A 47 9.11 -2.24 -14.95
CA ASP A 47 8.61 -0.89 -14.68
C ASP A 47 7.26 -0.94 -13.94
N ILE A 48 7.30 -0.61 -12.64
CA ILE A 48 6.14 -0.56 -11.76
C ILE A 48 5.15 0.53 -12.22
N GLU A 49 5.62 1.58 -12.91
CA GLU A 49 4.77 2.70 -13.30
C GLU A 49 3.77 2.34 -14.40
N THR A 50 4.16 1.43 -15.31
CA THR A 50 3.32 1.00 -16.43
C THR A 50 2.52 -0.27 -16.16
N CYS A 51 2.71 -0.86 -14.98
CA CYS A 51 2.11 -2.13 -14.59
C CYS A 51 0.59 -2.03 -14.42
N PRO A 52 -0.23 -2.97 -14.93
CA PRO A 52 -1.66 -2.99 -14.70
C PRO A 52 -2.01 -3.33 -13.24
N GLU A 53 -3.16 -2.89 -12.76
CA GLU A 53 -3.58 -2.99 -11.36
C GLU A 53 -3.55 -4.44 -10.83
N TRP A 54 -4.01 -5.41 -11.61
CA TRP A 54 -4.00 -6.81 -11.19
C TRP A 54 -2.59 -7.34 -10.88
N ARG A 55 -1.58 -6.87 -11.63
CA ARG A 55 -0.18 -7.26 -11.39
C ARG A 55 0.40 -6.57 -10.14
N LEU A 56 -0.07 -5.38 -9.80
CA LEU A 56 0.31 -4.71 -8.56
C LEU A 56 -0.16 -5.50 -7.34
N ASP A 57 -1.37 -6.07 -7.40
CA ASP A 57 -1.89 -6.92 -6.31
C ASP A 57 -1.05 -8.20 -6.13
N GLU A 58 -0.60 -8.82 -7.23
CA GLU A 58 0.30 -9.98 -7.19
C GLU A 58 1.68 -9.63 -6.64
N LEU A 59 2.28 -8.53 -7.11
CA LEU A 59 3.57 -8.05 -6.63
C LEU A 59 3.52 -7.72 -5.14
N ALA A 60 2.45 -7.10 -4.67
CA ALA A 60 2.27 -6.82 -3.25
C ALA A 60 2.20 -8.11 -2.42
N TRP A 61 1.55 -9.15 -2.94
CA TRP A 61 1.52 -10.47 -2.30
C TRP A 61 2.89 -11.14 -2.32
N GLU A 62 3.61 -11.12 -3.44
CA GLU A 62 4.97 -11.66 -3.58
C GLU A 62 5.94 -10.97 -2.60
N LEU A 63 5.83 -9.65 -2.44
CA LEU A 63 6.65 -8.87 -1.54
C LEU A 63 6.15 -8.92 -0.08
N GLY A 64 5.00 -9.53 0.19
CA GLY A 64 4.43 -9.60 1.54
C GLY A 64 3.98 -8.25 2.11
N CYS A 65 3.68 -7.26 1.27
CA CYS A 65 3.19 -5.96 1.72
C CYS A 65 1.78 -6.08 2.30
N LEU A 66 1.53 -5.48 3.45
CA LEU A 66 0.17 -5.24 3.93
C LEU A 66 -0.46 -4.14 3.06
N TYR A 67 -1.39 -4.56 2.25
CA TYR A 67 -1.88 -3.82 1.11
C TYR A 67 -3.37 -3.53 1.25
N ASP A 68 -3.74 -2.26 1.12
CA ASP A 68 -5.15 -1.89 1.07
C ASP A 68 -5.65 -2.00 -0.37
N LYS A 69 -6.49 -3.00 -0.65
CA LYS A 69 -7.06 -3.22 -1.99
C LYS A 69 -7.94 -2.07 -2.46
N THR A 70 -8.45 -1.25 -1.54
CA THR A 70 -9.29 -0.08 -1.84
C THR A 70 -8.46 1.18 -2.11
N ALA A 71 -7.15 1.11 -1.97
CA ALA A 71 -6.25 2.21 -2.24
C ALA A 71 -6.17 2.55 -3.74
N THR A 72 -5.79 3.79 -4.04
CA THR A 72 -5.58 4.20 -5.43
C THR A 72 -4.37 3.51 -6.04
N GLU A 73 -4.35 3.38 -7.38
CA GLU A 73 -3.21 2.78 -8.08
C GLU A 73 -1.87 3.44 -7.72
N GLU A 74 -1.86 4.75 -7.55
CA GLU A 74 -0.67 5.52 -7.19
C GLU A 74 -0.15 5.12 -5.79
N GLN A 75 -1.06 4.94 -4.82
CA GLN A 75 -0.72 4.46 -3.49
C GLN A 75 -0.18 3.03 -3.54
N LYS A 76 -0.80 2.16 -4.33
CA LYS A 76 -0.36 0.78 -4.56
C LYS A 76 1.05 0.74 -5.13
N ARG A 77 1.34 1.55 -6.14
CA ARG A 77 2.69 1.69 -6.73
C ARG A 77 3.70 2.18 -5.72
N GLY A 78 3.32 3.14 -4.87
CA GLY A 78 4.16 3.67 -3.80
C GLY A 78 4.63 2.57 -2.83
N TRP A 79 3.73 1.73 -2.34
CA TRP A 79 4.09 0.62 -1.46
C TRP A 79 5.02 -0.40 -2.10
N ILE A 80 4.76 -0.78 -3.35
CA ILE A 80 5.58 -1.75 -4.07
C ILE A 80 6.98 -1.19 -4.31
N ARG A 81 7.08 0.08 -4.72
CA ARG A 81 8.36 0.77 -4.94
C ARG A 81 9.19 0.84 -3.66
N ASP A 82 8.53 1.14 -2.55
CA ASP A 82 9.19 1.32 -1.25
C ASP A 82 9.30 0.03 -0.43
N ALA A 83 8.79 -1.10 -0.90
CA ALA A 83 8.78 -2.37 -0.17
C ALA A 83 10.17 -2.77 0.34
N ILE A 84 11.16 -2.88 -0.53
CA ILE A 84 12.53 -3.27 -0.16
C ILE A 84 13.19 -2.24 0.77
N PRO A 85 13.16 -0.92 0.48
CA PRO A 85 13.62 0.11 1.40
C PRO A 85 12.93 0.10 2.78
N ILE A 86 11.65 -0.26 2.84
CA ILE A 86 10.90 -0.39 4.09
C ILE A 86 11.42 -1.61 4.88
N TYR A 87 11.56 -2.77 4.24
CA TYR A 87 12.10 -3.97 4.88
C TYR A 87 13.48 -3.75 5.49
N ALA A 88 14.36 -3.04 4.78
CA ALA A 88 15.69 -2.71 5.30
C ALA A 88 15.65 -1.85 6.57
N LYS A 89 14.53 -1.20 6.86
CA LYS A 89 14.34 -0.30 8.01
C LYS A 89 13.29 -0.80 9.01
N TYR A 90 12.87 -2.05 8.92
CA TYR A 90 11.91 -2.59 9.87
C TYR A 90 12.37 -2.41 11.32
N GLY A 91 11.42 -2.12 12.20
CA GLY A 91 11.69 -1.81 13.60
C GLY A 91 12.08 -0.36 13.87
N THR A 92 12.10 0.51 12.86
CA THR A 92 12.39 1.94 13.02
C THR A 92 11.17 2.81 12.77
N THR A 93 11.16 4.01 13.34
CA THR A 93 10.13 5.05 13.08
C THR A 93 10.09 5.42 11.59
N ALA A 94 11.24 5.43 10.91
CA ALA A 94 11.34 5.73 9.49
C ALA A 94 10.59 4.71 8.61
N ALA A 95 10.53 3.43 9.01
CA ALA A 95 9.76 2.42 8.29
C ALA A 95 8.25 2.65 8.47
N ILE A 96 7.80 3.03 9.66
CA ILE A 96 6.39 3.36 9.93
C ILE A 96 5.96 4.57 9.09
N PHE A 97 6.79 5.63 9.04
CA PHE A 97 6.52 6.80 8.19
C PHE A 97 6.36 6.44 6.72
N LYS A 98 7.28 5.64 6.18
CA LYS A 98 7.22 5.20 4.78
C LYS A 98 6.01 4.33 4.47
N TYR A 99 5.62 3.50 5.44
CA TYR A 99 4.51 2.58 5.26
C TYR A 99 3.15 3.29 5.26
N LEU A 100 2.97 4.25 6.17
CA LEU A 100 1.71 5.00 6.30
C LEU A 100 1.61 6.19 5.33
N GLY A 101 2.74 6.72 4.87
CA GLY A 101 2.81 7.92 4.03
C GLY A 101 1.95 7.90 2.76
N PRO A 102 1.85 6.80 2.00
CA PRO A 102 0.98 6.74 0.82
C PRO A 102 -0.50 6.95 1.11
N VAL A 103 -0.97 6.62 2.32
CA VAL A 103 -2.40 6.74 2.71
C VAL A 103 -2.68 8.01 3.49
N PHE A 104 -1.74 8.42 4.35
CA PHE A 104 -1.91 9.54 5.25
C PHE A 104 -0.91 10.66 4.90
N PRO A 105 -1.39 11.86 4.54
CA PRO A 105 -0.52 12.96 4.14
C PRO A 105 0.38 13.47 5.27
N MET A 106 0.00 13.24 6.51
CA MET A 106 0.79 13.58 7.68
C MET A 106 0.76 12.42 8.67
N VAL A 107 1.93 12.03 9.12
CA VAL A 107 2.14 10.99 10.14
C VAL A 107 3.06 11.58 11.19
N GLU A 108 2.67 11.51 12.44
CA GLU A 108 3.45 11.96 13.59
C GLU A 108 3.62 10.79 14.54
N ILE A 109 4.84 10.56 15.01
CA ILE A 109 5.14 9.50 15.97
C ILE A 109 5.64 10.16 17.23
N GLU A 110 4.95 9.92 18.33
CA GLU A 110 5.34 10.40 19.65
C GLU A 110 5.88 9.23 20.47
N GLU A 111 7.07 9.38 20.98
CA GLU A 111 7.72 8.38 21.81
C GLU A 111 7.40 8.61 23.30
N TYR A 112 7.54 7.58 24.14
CA TYR A 112 7.12 7.54 25.53
C TYR A 112 7.52 8.77 26.35
N TRP A 113 8.70 9.35 26.09
CA TRP A 113 9.17 10.54 26.83
C TRP A 113 8.44 11.82 26.45
N GLN A 114 7.76 11.87 25.33
CA GLN A 114 7.03 13.06 24.87
C GLN A 114 5.66 13.18 25.52
N TYR A 115 5.05 12.05 25.91
CA TYR A 115 3.72 12.02 26.53
C TYR A 115 3.68 11.33 27.91
N GLY A 116 4.86 10.99 28.50
CA GLY A 116 4.98 10.50 29.86
C GLY A 116 4.55 9.06 30.07
N ALA A 117 4.68 8.20 29.06
CA ALA A 117 4.38 6.77 29.16
C ALA A 117 5.58 5.96 29.68
N GLU A 118 5.37 4.64 29.84
CA GLU A 118 6.45 3.71 30.20
C GLU A 118 7.47 3.56 29.06
N PRO A 119 8.71 3.14 29.35
CA PRO A 119 9.73 2.91 28.32
C PRO A 119 9.26 1.96 27.22
N TYR A 120 9.67 2.24 25.97
CA TYR A 120 9.33 1.48 24.76
C TYR A 120 7.90 1.69 24.22
N HIS A 121 7.09 2.50 24.86
CA HIS A 121 5.79 2.88 24.39
C HIS A 121 5.87 3.98 23.34
N PHE A 122 4.98 3.94 22.35
CA PHE A 122 4.84 4.98 21.34
C PHE A 122 3.40 5.07 20.85
N ARG A 123 3.01 6.24 20.38
CA ARG A 123 1.74 6.47 19.71
C ARG A 123 1.94 7.11 18.36
N VAL A 124 1.01 6.86 17.45
CA VAL A 124 1.05 7.40 16.09
C VAL A 124 -0.17 8.27 15.87
N THR A 125 0.04 9.49 15.41
CA THR A 125 -1.02 10.41 14.99
C THR A 125 -0.97 10.59 13.49
N VAL A 126 -2.10 10.39 12.83
CA VAL A 126 -2.23 10.52 11.37
C VAL A 126 -3.27 11.58 11.02
N SER A 127 -3.08 12.28 9.90
CA SER A 127 -4.09 13.20 9.37
C SER A 127 -4.68 12.65 8.08
N GLY A 128 -5.96 12.93 7.83
CA GLY A 128 -6.62 12.54 6.59
C GLY A 128 -8.06 12.08 6.80
N LYS A 129 -8.69 11.61 5.71
CA LYS A 129 -10.04 11.05 5.76
C LYS A 129 -10.02 9.72 6.51
N TRP A 130 -10.71 9.69 7.65
CA TRP A 130 -10.82 8.51 8.48
C TRP A 130 -11.85 7.52 7.93
N SER A 131 -11.57 6.22 8.08
CA SER A 131 -12.54 5.14 7.96
C SER A 131 -12.12 3.98 8.85
N PRO A 132 -13.06 3.17 9.36
CA PRO A 132 -12.76 2.01 10.21
C PRO A 132 -11.83 1.00 9.54
N GLN A 133 -11.94 0.83 8.21
CA GLN A 133 -11.07 -0.07 7.45
C GLN A 133 -9.63 0.45 7.42
N LYS A 134 -9.44 1.75 7.21
CA LYS A 134 -8.11 2.39 7.21
C LYS A 134 -7.46 2.32 8.59
N GLU A 135 -8.23 2.47 9.66
CA GLU A 135 -7.73 2.34 11.01
C GLU A 135 -7.23 0.91 11.29
N GLN A 136 -8.04 -0.10 10.96
CA GLN A 136 -7.64 -1.49 11.13
C GLN A 136 -6.40 -1.84 10.31
N TRP A 137 -6.34 -1.35 9.08
CA TRP A 137 -5.19 -1.51 8.23
C TRP A 137 -3.94 -0.84 8.82
N ALA A 138 -4.06 0.41 9.28
CA ALA A 138 -2.95 1.15 9.87
C ALA A 138 -2.43 0.45 11.15
N LYS A 139 -3.31 -0.02 12.03
CA LYS A 139 -2.92 -0.78 13.23
C LYS A 139 -2.15 -2.05 12.87
N LYS A 140 -2.65 -2.85 11.93
CA LYS A 140 -1.97 -4.06 11.44
C LYS A 140 -0.61 -3.73 10.82
N SER A 141 -0.53 -2.66 10.04
CA SER A 141 0.71 -2.21 9.40
C SER A 141 1.76 -1.79 10.43
N ILE A 142 1.35 -1.04 11.45
CA ILE A 142 2.24 -0.62 12.54
C ILE A 142 2.75 -1.85 13.29
N ASP A 143 1.88 -2.79 13.65
CA ASP A 143 2.25 -4.01 14.36
C ASP A 143 3.24 -4.88 13.57
N GLN A 144 3.13 -4.92 12.25
CA GLN A 144 4.05 -5.67 11.40
C GLN A 144 5.42 -4.99 11.29
N VAL A 145 5.44 -3.65 11.25
CA VAL A 145 6.65 -2.87 10.95
C VAL A 145 7.41 -2.47 12.21
N LYS A 146 6.73 -2.34 13.36
CA LYS A 146 7.34 -1.93 14.63
C LYS A 146 8.37 -2.95 15.13
N ASN A 147 9.26 -2.49 16.02
CA ASN A 147 10.13 -3.39 16.73
C ASN A 147 9.32 -4.28 17.70
N VAL A 148 9.76 -5.53 17.89
CA VAL A 148 9.12 -6.50 18.79
C VAL A 148 9.03 -5.97 20.22
N ARG A 149 10.02 -5.20 20.67
CA ARG A 149 10.06 -4.60 22.01
C ARG A 149 9.16 -3.39 22.18
N SER A 150 8.83 -2.72 21.09
CA SER A 150 8.03 -1.50 21.14
C SER A 150 6.56 -1.81 21.30
N VAL A 151 5.90 -1.11 22.23
CA VAL A 151 4.48 -1.23 22.50
C VAL A 151 3.76 -0.07 21.80
N PHE A 152 2.78 -0.41 20.99
CA PHE A 152 1.96 0.57 20.30
C PHE A 152 0.71 0.89 21.14
N ASP A 153 0.62 2.10 21.67
CA ASP A 153 -0.47 2.50 22.58
C ASP A 153 -1.75 2.89 21.85
N GLY A 154 -1.64 3.42 20.65
CA GLY A 154 -2.82 3.78 19.89
C GLY A 154 -2.57 4.67 18.68
N LEU A 155 -3.60 4.75 17.83
CA LEU A 155 -3.65 5.58 16.65
C LEU A 155 -4.49 6.83 16.95
N GLY A 156 -3.84 8.00 16.89
CA GLY A 156 -4.50 9.29 16.94
C GLY A 156 -4.86 9.78 15.55
N ILE A 157 -6.01 10.44 15.41
CA ILE A 157 -6.38 11.11 14.17
C ILE A 157 -6.22 12.60 14.39
N GLY A 158 -5.22 13.19 13.73
CA GLY A 158 -4.96 14.62 13.75
C GLY A 158 -5.67 15.29 12.59
N GLY A 159 -6.47 16.29 12.92
CA GLY A 159 -7.03 17.27 12.01
C GLY A 159 -6.88 18.61 12.70
N GLU A 160 -7.68 19.60 12.34
CA GLU A 160 -7.84 20.79 13.21
C GLU A 160 -8.39 20.41 14.59
N ALA A 161 -8.89 19.14 14.72
CA ALA A 161 -9.27 18.50 15.97
C ALA A 161 -8.47 17.19 16.16
N LYS A 162 -7.64 17.07 17.18
CA LYS A 162 -6.97 15.82 17.58
C LYS A 162 -7.99 14.89 18.24
N LEU A 163 -8.41 13.84 17.54
CA LEU A 163 -9.19 12.76 18.11
C LEU A 163 -8.23 11.65 18.56
N LEU A 164 -8.02 11.48 19.84
CA LEU A 164 -7.28 10.36 20.40
C LEU A 164 -8.24 9.19 20.61
N VAL A 165 -8.16 8.16 19.76
CA VAL A 165 -8.84 6.90 19.97
C VAL A 165 -7.88 5.97 20.70
N SER A 166 -7.97 5.96 22.03
CA SER A 166 -7.25 4.99 22.86
C SER A 166 -8.08 3.71 22.92
N GLY A 167 -7.62 2.66 22.26
CA GLY A 167 -8.31 1.38 22.20
C GLY A 167 -7.70 0.34 23.12
N GLU A 168 -7.98 0.41 24.40
CA GLU A 168 -8.11 -0.80 25.20
C GLU A 168 -9.59 -0.99 25.49
N LYS A 169 -10.12 -2.13 25.03
CA LYS A 169 -11.41 -2.74 25.38
C LYS A 169 -12.44 -1.79 26.02
N ASP A 170 -13.43 -1.43 25.25
CA ASP A 170 -14.74 -0.95 25.71
C ASP A 170 -14.88 0.52 26.18
N ASN A 171 -13.84 1.34 26.17
CA ASN A 171 -13.97 2.76 26.48
C ASN A 171 -13.31 3.63 25.42
N ILE A 172 -14.03 3.93 24.35
CA ILE A 172 -13.64 4.96 23.39
C ILE A 172 -13.94 6.32 24.01
N ARG A 173 -12.92 7.03 24.45
CA ARG A 173 -13.06 8.43 24.85
C ARG A 173 -12.83 9.30 23.61
N VAL A 174 -13.91 9.83 23.09
CA VAL A 174 -13.85 10.78 21.98
C VAL A 174 -13.74 12.19 22.56
N PHE A 175 -12.59 12.83 22.40
CA PHE A 175 -12.43 14.25 22.71
C PHE A 175 -12.59 15.03 21.40
N SER A 176 -13.68 15.76 21.25
CA SER A 176 -13.86 16.70 20.16
C SER A 176 -13.48 18.09 20.64
N PRO A 177 -12.42 18.71 20.11
CA PRO A 177 -12.07 20.07 20.46
C PRO A 177 -12.76 21.10 19.56
N VAL A 178 -14.03 20.93 19.24
CA VAL A 178 -14.78 21.97 18.54
C VAL A 178 -15.00 23.11 19.50
N CYS A 179 -14.14 24.11 19.43
CA CYS A 179 -14.36 25.39 20.11
C CYS A 179 -15.64 26.03 19.61
N GLY A 180 -16.59 26.25 20.48
CA GLY A 180 -17.83 26.95 20.19
C GLY A 180 -19.10 26.20 20.61
N ASP A 181 -18.99 24.93 20.97
CA ASP A 181 -20.08 24.20 21.59
C ASP A 181 -19.80 24.06 23.08
N GLU A 182 -20.61 24.71 23.92
CA GLU A 182 -20.46 24.71 25.39
C GLU A 182 -20.53 23.29 25.97
N LEU A 183 -21.16 22.35 25.27
CA LEU A 183 -21.27 20.94 25.64
C LEU A 183 -20.04 20.11 25.31
N LEU A 184 -19.18 20.59 24.38
CA LEU A 184 -18.05 19.85 23.85
C LEU A 184 -16.69 20.41 24.31
N CYS A 185 -16.65 21.59 24.88
CA CYS A 185 -15.46 22.26 25.37
C CYS A 185 -15.10 21.84 26.80
N GLY A 186 -14.87 20.54 27.04
CA GLY A 186 -14.22 20.08 28.26
C GLY A 186 -14.89 20.40 29.60
N THR A 187 -16.12 20.93 29.61
CA THR A 187 -16.88 21.26 30.84
C THR A 187 -17.36 20.02 31.58
N HIS A 188 -17.50 18.91 30.85
CA HIS A 188 -17.88 17.62 31.43
C HIS A 188 -17.05 16.48 30.82
N PRO A 189 -15.79 16.35 31.17
CA PRO A 189 -14.93 15.31 30.58
C PRO A 189 -15.32 13.88 30.96
N GLY A 190 -16.30 13.70 31.82
CA GLY A 190 -16.82 12.40 32.24
C GLY A 190 -18.13 11.98 31.57
N ASP A 191 -18.86 12.91 30.92
CA ASP A 191 -20.22 12.66 30.45
C ASP A 191 -20.33 12.23 28.99
N HIS A 192 -19.22 12.23 28.25
CA HIS A 192 -19.16 11.85 26.84
C HIS A 192 -18.35 10.56 26.62
N ILE A 193 -18.73 9.53 27.39
CA ILE A 193 -18.28 8.16 27.11
C ILE A 193 -19.38 7.54 26.24
N ILE A 194 -19.06 7.29 24.98
CA ILE A 194 -19.89 6.52 24.07
C ILE A 194 -19.26 5.15 23.88
#